data_654de5d24f82072ffe50deb9266a19bb
#
_entry.id   654de5d24f82072ffe50deb9266a19bb
#
_cell.length_a   1.000
_cell.length_b   1.000
_cell.length_c   1.000
_cell.angle_alpha   90.00
_cell.angle_beta   90.00
_cell.angle_gamma   90.00
#
_symmetry.space_group_name_H-M   'P 1'
#
loop_
_entity.id
_entity.type
_entity.pdbx_description
1 polymer ?
#
loop_
_entity_poly.entity_id
_entity_poly.type
_entity_poly.pdbx_seq_one_letter_code
_entity_poly.pdbx_strand_id
1 'polypeptide(L)'
;MKNKHFLLVTLLGLLFIVGCSSEKKEVKTAVTLREEWFPSACYAGDIMAMNETSKNTDIQIKVEPGAEDIDPVKLVIAGQNDFGVAGGDRIISANKKGADLVVLGTINYKSPTCFISLASKNILTPKDFEGKVIGVMSGNNTEYIYRALLSKTKINEKKIKEVEAPYDLATFITGSYDVRPAFAYDEPVSLDLQHIKYNTIKPENYGVAFIGPVIFARRDFIIKNKELVQNFINAMCSGWQNALKYPKKAIGLLKGYDKNIDTTREYDSLIKGEEYFAGENNLPLYLSRNRWNAFVDELINVKLIDPADKKIDCFDNSFVANYYKLKNN
;
A
#
# COMPACT_ATOMS: atom_id res chain seq x y z
N MET A 1 39.44 -41.53 -84.39
CA MET A 1 39.94 -40.15 -84.54
C MET A 1 39.01 -39.21 -83.70
N LYS A 2 39.60 -38.36 -82.87
CA LYS A 2 39.05 -37.25 -82.04
C LYS A 2 38.37 -37.61 -80.73
N ASN A 3 39.21 -37.58 -79.69
CA ASN A 3 38.87 -37.45 -78.27
C ASN A 3 38.14 -36.14 -78.00
N LYS A 4 37.07 -36.19 -77.14
CA LYS A 4 36.59 -35.03 -76.45
C LYS A 4 36.62 -35.31 -74.96
N HIS A 5 37.49 -34.63 -74.28
CA HIS A 5 37.58 -34.60 -72.87
C HIS A 5 36.39 -33.82 -72.30
N PHE A 6 35.66 -34.41 -71.31
CA PHE A 6 34.60 -33.78 -70.58
C PHE A 6 35.16 -33.40 -69.22
N LEU A 7 35.32 -32.09 -69.07
CA LEU A 7 35.84 -31.51 -67.84
C LEU A 7 34.66 -31.41 -66.82
N LEU A 8 34.76 -32.22 -65.75
CA LEU A 8 33.78 -32.20 -64.66
C LEU A 8 34.17 -31.09 -63.63
N VAL A 9 33.47 -29.97 -63.63
CA VAL A 9 33.63 -28.90 -62.63
C VAL A 9 32.78 -29.22 -61.39
N THR A 10 33.37 -29.66 -60.33
CA THR A 10 32.73 -29.87 -59.04
C THR A 10 32.60 -28.51 -58.33
N LEU A 11 31.36 -27.97 -58.30
CA LEU A 11 30.99 -26.77 -57.57
C LEU A 11 30.71 -27.14 -56.13
N LEU A 12 31.64 -26.83 -55.23
CA LEU A 12 31.50 -27.05 -53.80
C LEU A 12 30.64 -25.88 -53.21
N GLY A 13 29.36 -26.14 -53.03
CA GLY A 13 28.44 -25.18 -52.40
C GLY A 13 28.64 -25.14 -50.90
N LEU A 14 29.25 -24.07 -50.35
CA LEU A 14 29.27 -23.77 -48.94
C LEU A 14 27.85 -23.35 -48.48
N LEU A 15 27.15 -24.26 -47.84
CA LEU A 15 25.91 -23.93 -47.10
C LEU A 15 26.30 -23.15 -45.81
N PHE A 16 26.18 -21.83 -45.84
CA PHE A 16 26.12 -21.02 -44.63
C PHE A 16 24.80 -21.32 -43.92
N ILE A 17 24.84 -22.14 -42.88
CA ILE A 17 23.75 -22.27 -41.91
C ILE A 17 23.78 -21.00 -41.06
N VAL A 18 23.02 -19.99 -41.45
CA VAL A 18 22.67 -18.86 -40.57
C VAL A 18 21.73 -19.43 -39.51
N GLY A 19 22.30 -19.83 -38.40
CA GLY A 19 21.54 -20.15 -37.20
C GLY A 19 20.84 -18.87 -36.69
N CYS A 20 19.58 -18.66 -37.09
CA CYS A 20 18.69 -17.76 -36.38
C CYS A 20 18.49 -18.35 -34.97
N SER A 21 19.29 -17.92 -34.00
CA SER A 21 18.91 -18.05 -32.61
C SER A 21 17.73 -17.12 -32.37
N SER A 22 16.51 -17.63 -32.55
CA SER A 22 15.34 -16.97 -31.98
C SER A 22 15.54 -17.00 -30.48
N GLU A 23 15.91 -15.88 -29.88
CA GLU A 23 15.73 -15.68 -28.43
C GLU A 23 14.29 -16.06 -28.12
N LYS A 24 14.09 -17.21 -27.48
CA LYS A 24 12.81 -17.56 -26.88
C LYS A 24 12.52 -16.44 -25.88
N LYS A 25 11.60 -15.56 -26.21
CA LYS A 25 11.06 -14.59 -25.26
C LYS A 25 10.47 -15.43 -24.13
N GLU A 26 11.17 -15.48 -23.01
CA GLU A 26 10.71 -16.19 -21.83
C GLU A 26 9.35 -15.62 -21.45
N VAL A 27 8.33 -16.47 -21.39
CA VAL A 27 6.97 -16.04 -21.07
C VAL A 27 6.95 -15.78 -19.56
N LYS A 28 6.97 -14.52 -19.18
CA LYS A 28 6.86 -14.09 -17.79
C LYS A 28 5.51 -14.49 -17.22
N THR A 29 5.50 -14.98 -15.99
CA THR A 29 4.26 -15.20 -15.25
C THR A 29 3.68 -13.84 -14.84
N ALA A 30 2.51 -13.49 -15.38
CA ALA A 30 1.81 -12.28 -14.98
C ALA A 30 1.15 -12.48 -13.62
N VAL A 31 1.30 -11.50 -12.72
CA VAL A 31 0.60 -11.43 -11.42
C VAL A 31 -0.07 -10.08 -11.29
N THR A 32 -1.25 -10.07 -10.69
CA THR A 32 -2.08 -8.88 -10.52
C THR A 32 -2.09 -8.42 -9.07
N LEU A 33 -1.91 -7.10 -8.86
CA LEU A 33 -2.11 -6.42 -7.58
C LEU A 33 -3.26 -5.43 -7.73
N ARG A 34 -4.32 -5.60 -6.96
CA ARG A 34 -5.46 -4.67 -6.89
C ARG A 34 -5.27 -3.70 -5.75
N GLU A 35 -5.19 -2.42 -6.08
CA GLU A 35 -5.14 -1.34 -5.10
C GLU A 35 -6.52 -1.02 -4.52
N GLU A 36 -6.52 -0.38 -3.33
CA GLU A 36 -7.75 -0.02 -2.63
C GLU A 36 -8.32 1.33 -3.07
N TRP A 37 -7.48 2.25 -3.52
CA TRP A 37 -7.85 3.64 -3.80
C TRP A 37 -7.36 4.11 -5.16
N PHE A 38 -7.56 5.39 -5.46
CA PHE A 38 -7.06 6.02 -6.68
C PHE A 38 -5.54 6.16 -6.68
N PRO A 39 -4.89 6.19 -7.87
CA PRO A 39 -3.44 6.38 -7.97
C PRO A 39 -2.96 7.65 -7.27
N SER A 40 -1.95 7.51 -6.42
CA SER A 40 -1.31 8.58 -5.65
C SER A 40 0.09 8.16 -5.22
N ALA A 41 0.75 8.96 -4.39
CA ALA A 41 2.05 8.62 -3.79
C ALA A 41 2.05 7.25 -3.08
N CYS A 42 0.88 6.78 -2.61
CA CYS A 42 0.72 5.45 -2.01
C CYS A 42 1.04 4.30 -2.97
N TYR A 43 1.07 4.54 -4.29
CA TYR A 43 1.40 3.56 -5.32
C TYR A 43 2.86 3.61 -5.75
N ALA A 44 3.65 4.56 -5.24
CA ALA A 44 4.98 4.85 -5.76
C ALA A 44 5.89 3.62 -5.81
N GLY A 45 5.89 2.80 -4.75
CA GLY A 45 6.64 1.55 -4.68
C GLY A 45 6.09 0.46 -5.60
N ASP A 46 4.78 0.37 -5.70
CA ASP A 46 4.09 -0.66 -6.49
C ASP A 46 4.29 -0.42 -7.99
N ILE A 47 4.20 0.84 -8.43
CA ILE A 47 4.49 1.25 -9.80
C ILE A 47 5.99 1.08 -10.12
N MET A 48 6.87 1.33 -9.14
CA MET A 48 8.30 1.06 -9.31
C MET A 48 8.55 -0.44 -9.50
N ALA A 49 7.94 -1.31 -8.67
CA ALA A 49 8.01 -2.76 -8.80
C ALA A 49 7.47 -3.26 -10.15
N MET A 50 6.32 -2.74 -10.58
CA MET A 50 5.74 -3.02 -11.89
C MET A 50 6.71 -2.68 -13.03
N ASN A 51 7.34 -1.49 -12.98
CA ASN A 51 8.31 -1.06 -13.99
C ASN A 51 9.58 -1.92 -13.99
N GLU A 52 10.07 -2.34 -12.83
CA GLU A 52 11.28 -3.17 -12.72
C GLU A 52 11.02 -4.59 -13.23
N THR A 53 9.90 -5.20 -12.88
CA THR A 53 9.53 -6.54 -13.33
C THR A 53 9.21 -6.61 -14.82
N SER A 54 8.87 -5.48 -15.45
CA SER A 54 8.66 -5.44 -16.90
C SER A 54 9.92 -5.76 -17.72
N LYS A 55 11.12 -5.64 -17.13
CA LYS A 55 12.40 -5.69 -17.86
C LYS A 55 13.15 -7.01 -17.74
N ASN A 56 13.45 -7.50 -16.54
CA ASN A 56 14.45 -8.56 -16.32
C ASN A 56 14.11 -9.54 -15.19
N THR A 57 12.86 -9.99 -15.09
CA THR A 57 12.45 -10.96 -14.05
C THR A 57 11.53 -12.02 -14.63
N ASP A 58 11.37 -13.15 -13.94
CA ASP A 58 10.48 -14.25 -14.31
C ASP A 58 9.01 -13.91 -14.11
N ILE A 59 8.71 -12.81 -13.44
CA ILE A 59 7.34 -12.33 -13.22
C ILE A 59 7.13 -10.95 -13.85
N GLN A 60 5.88 -10.65 -14.15
CA GLN A 60 5.43 -9.31 -14.54
C GLN A 60 4.28 -8.88 -13.63
N ILE A 61 4.50 -7.87 -12.80
CA ILE A 61 3.46 -7.30 -11.95
C ILE A 61 2.59 -6.37 -12.80
N LYS A 62 1.27 -6.52 -12.67
CA LYS A 62 0.27 -5.60 -13.17
C LYS A 62 -0.42 -4.97 -11.97
N VAL A 63 -0.20 -3.69 -11.74
CA VAL A 63 -0.93 -2.90 -10.74
C VAL A 63 -2.25 -2.46 -11.36
N GLU A 64 -3.35 -2.68 -10.66
CA GLU A 64 -4.69 -2.27 -11.09
C GLU A 64 -5.27 -1.27 -10.07
N PRO A 65 -5.76 -0.10 -10.50
CA PRO A 65 -6.20 0.94 -9.60
C PRO A 65 -7.44 0.54 -8.81
N GLY A 66 -7.55 1.07 -7.60
CA GLY A 66 -8.78 1.07 -6.83
C GLY A 66 -9.70 2.23 -7.20
N ALA A 67 -10.84 2.30 -6.55
CA ALA A 67 -11.82 3.37 -6.62
C ALA A 67 -12.84 3.18 -5.48
N GLU A 68 -13.77 4.13 -5.29
CA GLU A 68 -14.78 4.05 -4.23
C GLU A 68 -15.68 2.81 -4.32
N ASP A 69 -15.96 2.32 -5.53
CA ASP A 69 -16.81 1.16 -5.81
C ASP A 69 -16.00 -0.15 -6.00
N ILE A 70 -14.69 -0.11 -5.92
CA ILE A 70 -13.80 -1.27 -6.05
C ILE A 70 -13.52 -1.87 -4.66
N ASP A 71 -13.79 -3.16 -4.52
CA ASP A 71 -13.48 -3.92 -3.31
C ASP A 71 -12.38 -4.96 -3.56
N PRO A 72 -11.11 -4.64 -3.24
CA PRO A 72 -9.99 -5.57 -3.45
C PRO A 72 -10.18 -6.92 -2.75
N VAL A 73 -10.79 -6.91 -1.56
CA VAL A 73 -11.02 -8.14 -0.78
C VAL A 73 -11.93 -9.11 -1.54
N LYS A 74 -13.03 -8.60 -2.11
CA LYS A 74 -13.93 -9.43 -2.92
C LYS A 74 -13.28 -9.94 -4.19
N LEU A 75 -12.49 -9.09 -4.88
CA LEU A 75 -11.83 -9.45 -6.13
C LEU A 75 -10.78 -10.54 -5.92
N VAL A 76 -9.99 -10.47 -4.83
CA VAL A 76 -9.01 -11.50 -4.48
C VAL A 76 -9.70 -12.80 -4.05
N ILE A 77 -10.77 -12.76 -3.24
CA ILE A 77 -11.56 -13.94 -2.87
C ILE A 77 -12.11 -14.63 -4.12
N ALA A 78 -12.62 -13.86 -5.08
CA ALA A 78 -13.16 -14.36 -6.35
C ALA A 78 -12.07 -14.88 -7.32
N GLY A 79 -10.78 -14.67 -7.02
CA GLY A 79 -9.68 -15.07 -7.90
C GLY A 79 -9.51 -14.18 -9.14
N GLN A 80 -10.13 -13.01 -9.15
CA GLN A 80 -9.98 -12.02 -10.24
C GLN A 80 -8.65 -11.26 -10.14
N ASN A 81 -8.11 -11.14 -8.93
CA ASN A 81 -6.77 -10.65 -8.67
C ASN A 81 -6.00 -11.64 -7.78
N ASP A 82 -4.68 -11.72 -7.95
CA ASP A 82 -3.81 -12.61 -7.19
C ASP A 82 -3.51 -12.03 -5.81
N PHE A 83 -3.22 -10.73 -5.79
CA PHE A 83 -2.93 -9.94 -4.59
C PHE A 83 -3.87 -8.73 -4.52
N GLY A 84 -4.05 -8.23 -3.30
CA GLY A 84 -4.79 -6.99 -3.06
C GLY A 84 -4.14 -6.14 -1.98
N VAL A 85 -4.50 -4.86 -1.96
CA VAL A 85 -4.21 -3.91 -0.89
C VAL A 85 -5.52 -3.53 -0.23
N ALA A 86 -5.60 -3.62 1.11
CA ALA A 86 -6.78 -3.22 1.88
C ALA A 86 -6.41 -3.02 3.36
N GLY A 87 -7.33 -2.47 4.16
CA GLY A 87 -7.17 -2.39 5.60
C GLY A 87 -7.06 -3.77 6.25
N GLY A 88 -6.14 -3.95 7.22
CA GLY A 88 -5.96 -5.23 7.93
C GLY A 88 -7.21 -5.69 8.70
N ASP A 89 -8.02 -4.77 9.17
CA ASP A 89 -9.34 -5.01 9.78
C ASP A 89 -10.32 -5.70 8.82
N ARG A 90 -10.30 -5.31 7.54
CA ARG A 90 -11.11 -5.93 6.49
C ARG A 90 -10.71 -7.37 6.23
N ILE A 91 -9.40 -7.69 6.31
CA ILE A 91 -8.90 -9.06 6.15
C ILE A 91 -9.38 -9.94 7.31
N ILE A 92 -9.26 -9.46 8.56
CA ILE A 92 -9.77 -10.18 9.73
C ILE A 92 -11.28 -10.40 9.61
N SER A 93 -12.04 -9.36 9.24
CA SER A 93 -13.49 -9.43 9.07
C SER A 93 -13.91 -10.39 7.96
N ALA A 94 -13.19 -10.46 6.85
CA ALA A 94 -13.44 -11.40 5.76
C ALA A 94 -13.18 -12.86 6.23
N ASN A 95 -12.08 -13.09 6.94
CA ASN A 95 -11.74 -14.42 7.47
C ASN A 95 -12.74 -14.89 8.51
N LYS A 96 -13.27 -14.00 9.36
CA LYS A 96 -14.39 -14.31 10.26
C LYS A 96 -15.63 -14.83 9.51
N LYS A 97 -15.84 -14.38 8.27
CA LYS A 97 -16.94 -14.80 7.39
C LYS A 97 -16.60 -16.00 6.51
N GLY A 98 -15.45 -16.64 6.75
CA GLY A 98 -15.04 -17.88 6.07
C GLY A 98 -14.12 -17.68 4.85
N ALA A 99 -13.64 -16.46 4.57
CA ALA A 99 -12.52 -16.28 3.67
C ALA A 99 -11.23 -16.86 4.29
N ASP A 100 -10.27 -17.21 3.44
CA ASP A 100 -8.97 -17.70 3.90
C ASP A 100 -7.86 -16.84 3.28
N LEU A 101 -7.76 -15.60 3.77
CA LEU A 101 -6.82 -14.59 3.33
C LEU A 101 -5.65 -14.48 4.30
N VAL A 102 -4.47 -14.17 3.77
CA VAL A 102 -3.24 -13.96 4.55
C VAL A 102 -2.60 -12.63 4.19
N VAL A 103 -2.31 -11.83 5.20
CA VAL A 103 -1.52 -10.59 5.11
C VAL A 103 -0.05 -10.97 4.98
N LEU A 104 0.62 -10.43 3.97
CA LEU A 104 2.00 -10.72 3.62
C LEU A 104 2.98 -9.58 3.95
N GLY A 105 2.46 -8.36 4.08
CA GLY A 105 3.23 -7.16 4.38
C GLY A 105 2.32 -5.95 4.51
N THR A 106 2.88 -4.79 4.82
CA THR A 106 2.11 -3.55 4.98
C THR A 106 2.75 -2.37 4.23
N ILE A 107 1.93 -1.58 3.58
CA ILE A 107 2.40 -0.35 2.91
C ILE A 107 2.87 0.68 3.96
N ASN A 108 2.12 0.83 5.04
CA ASN A 108 2.47 1.70 6.16
C ASN A 108 2.49 0.90 7.45
N TYR A 109 3.67 0.72 8.07
CA TYR A 109 3.81 -0.05 9.31
C TYR A 109 3.13 0.60 10.53
N LYS A 110 2.78 1.87 10.42
CA LYS A 110 1.95 2.64 11.34
C LYS A 110 0.92 3.43 10.56
N SER A 111 -0.25 3.67 11.12
CA SER A 111 -1.29 4.42 10.43
C SER A 111 -0.83 5.86 10.15
N PRO A 112 -0.99 6.37 8.92
CA PRO A 112 -0.75 7.77 8.62
C PRO A 112 -1.87 8.69 9.10
N THR A 113 -2.95 8.15 9.67
CA THR A 113 -4.07 8.95 10.16
C THR A 113 -3.60 9.94 11.22
N CYS A 114 -3.93 11.19 11.00
CA CYS A 114 -3.76 12.27 11.95
C CYS A 114 -5.05 13.09 12.04
N PHE A 115 -5.13 13.97 13.05
CA PHE A 115 -6.21 14.93 13.18
C PHE A 115 -5.64 16.32 12.98
N ILE A 116 -6.20 17.07 12.03
CA ILE A 116 -5.75 18.42 11.71
C ILE A 116 -6.77 19.46 12.14
N SER A 117 -6.27 20.62 12.56
CA SER A 117 -7.05 21.82 12.84
C SER A 117 -6.37 23.03 12.23
N LEU A 118 -7.12 24.07 11.84
CA LEU A 118 -6.51 25.33 11.43
C LEU A 118 -5.68 25.90 12.58
N ALA A 119 -4.51 26.46 12.31
CA ALA A 119 -3.60 26.98 13.34
C ALA A 119 -4.27 28.05 14.22
N SER A 120 -5.18 28.85 13.66
CA SER A 120 -5.97 29.87 14.37
C SER A 120 -6.88 29.31 15.47
N LYS A 121 -7.21 28.01 15.44
CA LYS A 121 -8.05 27.34 16.43
C LYS A 121 -7.27 26.93 17.68
N ASN A 122 -5.93 26.94 17.64
CA ASN A 122 -5.03 26.59 18.75
C ASN A 122 -5.36 25.24 19.41
N ILE A 123 -5.68 24.22 18.59
CA ILE A 123 -5.94 22.83 19.02
C ILE A 123 -4.65 22.05 18.82
N LEU A 124 -3.95 21.72 19.91
CA LEU A 124 -2.59 21.14 19.88
C LEU A 124 -2.53 19.73 20.45
N THR A 125 -3.50 19.36 21.27
CA THR A 125 -3.59 18.05 21.94
C THR A 125 -5.00 17.48 21.81
N PRO A 126 -5.19 16.18 21.99
CA PRO A 126 -6.53 15.58 22.00
C PRO A 126 -7.44 16.19 23.06
N LYS A 127 -6.90 16.68 24.18
CA LYS A 127 -7.68 17.31 25.25
C LYS A 127 -8.41 18.59 24.78
N ASP A 128 -7.84 19.27 23.78
CA ASP A 128 -8.43 20.48 23.21
C ASP A 128 -9.66 20.19 22.35
N PHE A 129 -10.02 18.90 22.12
CA PHE A 129 -11.26 18.50 21.42
C PHE A 129 -12.50 18.79 22.25
N GLU A 130 -12.39 18.87 23.60
CA GLU A 130 -13.53 19.21 24.45
C GLU A 130 -14.07 20.62 24.10
N GLY A 131 -15.37 20.70 23.85
CA GLY A 131 -16.05 21.94 23.45
C GLY A 131 -15.92 22.29 21.95
N LYS A 132 -15.31 21.40 21.13
CA LYS A 132 -15.10 21.61 19.70
C LYS A 132 -16.08 20.82 18.86
N VAL A 133 -16.17 21.20 17.57
CA VAL A 133 -16.87 20.46 16.54
C VAL A 133 -15.85 19.61 15.77
N ILE A 134 -16.00 18.31 15.86
CA ILE A 134 -15.08 17.35 15.24
C ILE A 134 -15.76 16.75 14.00
N GLY A 135 -15.12 16.87 12.85
CA GLY A 135 -15.50 16.14 11.65
C GLY A 135 -15.11 14.67 11.79
N VAL A 136 -16.05 13.78 11.51
CA VAL A 136 -15.87 12.32 11.53
C VAL A 136 -16.25 11.77 10.17
N MET A 137 -15.51 10.76 9.69
CA MET A 137 -15.85 10.03 8.46
C MET A 137 -16.41 8.67 8.88
N SER A 138 -17.73 8.59 9.02
CA SER A 138 -18.43 7.47 9.63
C SER A 138 -18.22 6.16 8.86
N GLY A 139 -17.98 5.05 9.58
CA GLY A 139 -17.74 3.71 9.02
C GLY A 139 -16.38 3.51 8.37
N ASN A 140 -15.51 4.49 8.45
CA ASN A 140 -14.18 4.51 7.87
C ASN A 140 -13.12 4.20 8.95
N ASN A 141 -11.95 3.69 8.56
CA ASN A 141 -10.85 3.37 9.47
C ASN A 141 -10.43 4.56 10.36
N THR A 142 -10.51 5.78 9.84
CA THR A 142 -10.20 6.99 10.61
C THR A 142 -11.14 7.22 11.78
N GLU A 143 -12.41 6.78 11.71
CA GLU A 143 -13.33 6.82 12.84
C GLU A 143 -12.86 5.89 13.97
N TYR A 144 -12.44 4.66 13.65
CA TYR A 144 -11.95 3.73 14.68
C TYR A 144 -10.71 4.27 15.37
N ILE A 145 -9.81 4.90 14.62
CA ILE A 145 -8.61 5.57 15.16
C ILE A 145 -9.01 6.76 16.05
N TYR A 146 -10.02 7.51 15.66
CA TYR A 146 -10.58 8.59 16.49
C TYR A 146 -11.13 8.06 17.80
N ARG A 147 -11.97 7.01 17.77
CA ARG A 147 -12.51 6.38 18.98
C ARG A 147 -11.41 5.83 19.89
N ALA A 148 -10.38 5.20 19.30
CA ALA A 148 -9.21 4.74 20.06
C ALA A 148 -8.48 5.90 20.73
N LEU A 149 -8.28 7.03 20.04
CA LEU A 149 -7.64 8.22 20.58
C LEU A 149 -8.43 8.79 21.76
N LEU A 150 -9.76 8.94 21.63
CA LEU A 150 -10.61 9.43 22.70
C LEU A 150 -10.53 8.52 23.93
N SER A 151 -10.60 7.20 23.75
CA SER A 151 -10.50 6.21 24.81
C SER A 151 -9.15 6.27 25.54
N LYS A 152 -8.03 6.27 24.79
CA LYS A 152 -6.66 6.32 25.36
C LYS A 152 -6.41 7.60 26.16
N THR A 153 -6.93 8.72 25.69
CA THR A 153 -6.72 10.04 26.31
C THR A 153 -7.77 10.41 27.32
N LYS A 154 -8.78 9.54 27.55
CA LYS A 154 -9.87 9.72 28.53
C LYS A 154 -10.59 11.06 28.37
N ILE A 155 -10.84 11.47 27.14
CA ILE A 155 -11.58 12.70 26.83
C ILE A 155 -13.05 12.50 27.12
N ASN A 156 -13.70 13.54 27.64
CA ASN A 156 -15.13 13.50 27.85
C ASN A 156 -15.87 13.73 26.52
N GLU A 157 -16.25 12.63 25.87
CA GLU A 157 -16.96 12.63 24.58
C GLU A 157 -18.26 13.43 24.61
N LYS A 158 -18.94 13.54 25.77
CA LYS A 158 -20.17 14.34 25.92
C LYS A 158 -19.96 15.84 25.70
N LYS A 159 -18.71 16.29 25.74
CA LYS A 159 -18.33 17.68 25.47
C LYS A 159 -17.93 17.91 24.00
N ILE A 160 -17.93 16.89 23.18
CA ILE A 160 -17.60 16.97 21.76
C ILE A 160 -18.88 16.99 20.94
N LYS A 161 -18.94 17.86 19.94
CA LYS A 161 -19.95 17.82 18.90
C LYS A 161 -19.35 17.16 17.66
N GLU A 162 -19.94 16.07 17.21
CA GLU A 162 -19.51 15.38 16.00
C GLU A 162 -20.41 15.79 14.83
N VAL A 163 -19.78 15.90 13.64
CA VAL A 163 -20.46 16.14 12.36
C VAL A 163 -19.81 15.26 11.28
N GLU A 164 -20.57 14.87 10.27
CA GLU A 164 -20.00 14.15 9.13
C GLU A 164 -19.06 15.06 8.35
N ALA A 165 -17.84 14.58 8.07
CA ALA A 165 -16.82 15.29 7.32
C ALA A 165 -16.72 14.72 5.89
N PRO A 166 -16.90 15.55 4.85
CA PRO A 166 -16.67 15.11 3.48
C PRO A 166 -15.17 14.89 3.19
N TYR A 167 -14.87 14.20 2.11
CA TYR A 167 -13.48 13.97 1.68
C TYR A 167 -12.77 15.26 1.29
N ASP A 168 -13.47 16.24 0.72
CA ASP A 168 -12.87 17.51 0.33
C ASP A 168 -12.46 18.38 1.53
N LEU A 169 -11.49 19.28 1.30
CA LEU A 169 -10.98 20.19 2.33
C LEU A 169 -11.78 21.51 2.44
N ALA A 170 -12.68 21.81 1.51
CA ALA A 170 -13.29 23.13 1.43
C ALA A 170 -14.11 23.47 2.68
N THR A 171 -14.93 22.52 3.17
CA THR A 171 -15.75 22.69 4.38
C THR A 171 -14.88 22.84 5.64
N PHE A 172 -13.71 22.19 5.70
CA PHE A 172 -12.75 22.36 6.76
C PHE A 172 -12.08 23.75 6.72
N ILE A 173 -11.62 24.17 5.54
CA ILE A 173 -10.93 25.46 5.34
C ILE A 173 -11.88 26.62 5.67
N THR A 174 -13.17 26.49 5.36
CA THR A 174 -14.19 27.52 5.70
C THR A 174 -14.60 27.49 7.17
N GLY A 175 -14.12 26.53 7.95
CA GLY A 175 -14.34 26.46 9.40
C GLY A 175 -15.68 25.86 9.82
N SER A 176 -16.33 25.03 8.96
CA SER A 176 -17.58 24.35 9.29
C SER A 176 -17.44 23.40 10.49
N TYR A 177 -16.23 22.93 10.76
CA TYR A 177 -15.85 22.17 11.95
C TYR A 177 -14.39 22.49 12.33
N ASP A 178 -13.99 22.16 13.54
CA ASP A 178 -12.70 22.59 14.12
C ASP A 178 -11.56 21.62 13.83
N VAL A 179 -11.85 20.32 13.77
CA VAL A 179 -10.88 19.24 13.59
C VAL A 179 -11.43 18.24 12.58
N ARG A 180 -10.54 17.68 11.76
CA ARG A 180 -10.88 16.57 10.86
C ARG A 180 -9.80 15.50 10.85
N PRO A 181 -10.13 14.23 10.54
CA PRO A 181 -9.15 13.23 10.17
C PRO A 181 -8.49 13.59 8.84
N ALA A 182 -7.23 13.20 8.72
CA ALA A 182 -6.40 13.38 7.54
C ALA A 182 -5.33 12.29 7.48
N PHE A 183 -4.74 12.07 6.31
CA PHE A 183 -3.50 11.32 6.20
C PHE A 183 -2.33 12.28 6.20
N ALA A 184 -1.34 12.04 7.07
CA ALA A 184 -0.24 12.95 7.33
C ALA A 184 0.56 13.39 6.07
N TYR A 185 0.50 12.60 5.01
CA TYR A 185 1.16 12.86 3.74
C TYR A 185 0.18 13.23 2.60
N ASP A 186 -1.09 13.49 2.88
CA ASP A 186 -2.10 13.84 1.86
C ASP A 186 -2.69 15.23 2.13
N GLU A 187 -3.74 15.37 2.96
CA GLU A 187 -4.41 16.64 3.19
C GLU A 187 -3.46 17.74 3.72
N PRO A 188 -2.51 17.43 4.66
CA PRO A 188 -1.51 18.39 5.06
C PRO A 188 -0.64 18.93 3.91
N VAL A 189 -0.31 18.10 2.90
CA VAL A 189 0.41 18.56 1.71
C VAL A 189 -0.45 19.53 0.90
N SER A 190 -1.73 19.22 0.73
CA SER A 190 -2.67 20.10 0.04
C SER A 190 -2.85 21.45 0.73
N LEU A 191 -2.80 21.49 2.08
CA LEU A 191 -2.82 22.74 2.85
C LEU A 191 -1.50 23.52 2.73
N ASP A 192 -0.35 22.83 2.75
CA ASP A 192 0.96 23.44 2.58
C ASP A 192 1.06 24.13 1.22
N LEU A 193 0.62 23.48 0.14
CA LEU A 193 0.59 24.05 -1.22
C LEU A 193 -0.33 25.29 -1.33
N GLN A 194 -1.36 25.37 -0.50
CA GLN A 194 -2.26 26.52 -0.39
C GLN A 194 -1.79 27.56 0.63
N HIS A 195 -0.63 27.37 1.27
CA HIS A 195 -0.09 28.22 2.33
C HIS A 195 -1.00 28.37 3.56
N ILE A 196 -1.88 27.38 3.81
CA ILE A 196 -2.79 27.35 4.96
C ILE A 196 -2.06 26.75 6.17
N LYS A 197 -2.02 27.49 7.27
CA LYS A 197 -1.39 27.03 8.52
C LYS A 197 -2.35 26.13 9.30
N TYR A 198 -1.84 24.99 9.77
CA TYR A 198 -2.59 24.00 10.54
C TYR A 198 -1.75 23.41 11.68
N ASN A 199 -2.42 22.77 12.63
CA ASN A 199 -1.82 21.91 13.65
C ASN A 199 -2.15 20.47 13.34
N THR A 200 -1.30 19.54 13.78
CA THR A 200 -1.48 18.10 13.57
C THR A 200 -1.36 17.35 14.89
N ILE A 201 -2.32 16.47 15.17
CA ILE A 201 -2.31 15.53 16.29
C ILE A 201 -2.19 14.13 15.69
N LYS A 202 -1.08 13.43 16.01
CA LYS A 202 -0.82 12.06 15.58
C LYS A 202 -1.28 11.08 16.66
N PRO A 203 -2.27 10.21 16.43
CA PRO A 203 -2.78 9.25 17.43
C PRO A 203 -1.71 8.32 18.00
N GLU A 204 -0.73 7.94 17.17
CA GLU A 204 0.39 7.09 17.59
C GLU A 204 1.16 7.66 18.80
N ASN A 205 1.28 8.98 18.92
CA ASN A 205 1.93 9.65 20.04
C ASN A 205 1.16 9.47 21.37
N TYR A 206 -0.07 8.97 21.29
CA TYR A 206 -0.96 8.70 22.43
C TYR A 206 -1.21 7.20 22.63
N GLY A 207 -0.38 6.35 22.01
CA GLY A 207 -0.42 4.90 22.17
C GLY A 207 -1.48 4.18 21.34
N VAL A 208 -2.01 4.82 20.27
CA VAL A 208 -2.92 4.19 19.32
C VAL A 208 -2.11 3.39 18.30
N ALA A 209 -2.27 2.07 18.29
CA ALA A 209 -1.39 1.14 17.54
C ALA A 209 -2.01 0.63 16.24
N PHE A 210 -2.63 1.50 15.45
CA PHE A 210 -3.13 1.14 14.12
C PHE A 210 -1.99 1.06 13.09
N ILE A 211 -2.21 0.27 12.06
CA ILE A 211 -1.35 0.16 10.86
C ILE A 211 -2.08 0.72 9.64
N GLY A 212 -1.35 0.93 8.55
CA GLY A 212 -1.95 1.29 7.28
C GLY A 212 -2.39 0.07 6.46
N PRO A 213 -2.69 0.28 5.16
CA PRO A 213 -3.08 -0.80 4.27
C PRO A 213 -2.05 -1.93 4.20
N VAL A 214 -2.54 -3.16 4.02
CA VAL A 214 -1.73 -4.37 3.95
C VAL A 214 -1.84 -5.03 2.58
N ILE A 215 -0.75 -5.68 2.14
CA ILE A 215 -0.75 -6.56 0.98
C ILE A 215 -1.22 -7.93 1.44
N PHE A 216 -2.16 -8.52 0.72
CA PHE A 216 -2.73 -9.82 1.07
C PHE A 216 -3.02 -10.68 -0.16
N ALA A 217 -3.17 -11.99 0.06
CA ALA A 217 -3.57 -12.97 -0.94
C ALA A 217 -4.37 -14.11 -0.30
N ARG A 218 -4.97 -14.99 -1.14
CA ARG A 218 -5.60 -16.20 -0.63
C ARG A 218 -4.55 -17.22 -0.16
N ARG A 219 -4.83 -17.91 0.93
CA ARG A 219 -3.93 -18.94 1.48
C ARG A 219 -3.68 -20.08 0.50
N ASP A 220 -4.68 -20.55 -0.20
CA ASP A 220 -4.54 -21.62 -1.18
C ASP A 220 -3.62 -21.24 -2.35
N PHE A 221 -3.71 -19.98 -2.80
CA PHE A 221 -2.81 -19.41 -3.81
C PHE A 221 -1.37 -19.36 -3.30
N ILE A 222 -1.14 -18.88 -2.08
CA ILE A 222 0.18 -18.82 -1.45
C ILE A 222 0.81 -20.21 -1.34
N ILE A 223 0.06 -21.20 -0.86
CA ILE A 223 0.55 -22.58 -0.68
C ILE A 223 0.94 -23.20 -2.02
N LYS A 224 0.14 -23.01 -3.06
CA LYS A 224 0.37 -23.56 -4.40
C LYS A 224 1.50 -22.87 -5.15
N ASN A 225 1.79 -21.61 -4.85
CA ASN A 225 2.67 -20.74 -5.64
C ASN A 225 3.75 -20.05 -4.78
N LYS A 226 4.35 -20.75 -3.81
CA LYS A 226 5.28 -20.15 -2.83
C LYS A 226 6.41 -19.34 -3.45
N GLU A 227 7.03 -19.86 -4.51
CA GLU A 227 8.13 -19.20 -5.22
C GLU A 227 7.64 -17.92 -5.92
N LEU A 228 6.48 -18.00 -6.60
CA LEU A 228 5.87 -16.85 -7.24
C LEU A 228 5.54 -15.74 -6.24
N VAL A 229 4.99 -16.10 -5.06
CA VAL A 229 4.69 -15.17 -3.97
C VAL A 229 5.97 -14.54 -3.43
N GLN A 230 7.05 -15.34 -3.25
CA GLN A 230 8.34 -14.80 -2.82
C GLN A 230 8.92 -13.81 -3.85
N ASN A 231 8.86 -14.15 -5.14
CA ASN A 231 9.33 -13.26 -6.22
C ASN A 231 8.51 -11.98 -6.29
N PHE A 232 7.19 -12.06 -6.11
CA PHE A 232 6.32 -10.89 -6.01
C PHE A 232 6.72 -10.00 -4.82
N ILE A 233 6.84 -10.55 -3.62
CA ILE A 233 7.23 -9.78 -2.41
C ILE A 233 8.64 -9.20 -2.57
N ASN A 234 9.60 -9.92 -3.15
CA ASN A 234 10.94 -9.39 -3.43
C ASN A 234 10.87 -8.16 -4.34
N ALA A 235 10.07 -8.21 -5.40
CA ALA A 235 9.90 -7.09 -6.31
C ALA A 235 9.22 -5.89 -5.63
N MET A 236 8.21 -6.15 -4.79
CA MET A 236 7.51 -5.11 -4.03
C MET A 236 8.44 -4.43 -3.01
N CYS A 237 9.24 -5.20 -2.24
CA CYS A 237 10.22 -4.63 -1.32
C CYS A 237 11.27 -3.78 -2.04
N SER A 238 11.82 -4.29 -3.17
CA SER A 238 12.75 -3.53 -4.02
C SER A 238 12.10 -2.27 -4.57
N GLY A 239 10.88 -2.37 -5.06
CA GLY A 239 10.11 -1.25 -5.61
C GLY A 239 9.94 -0.12 -4.59
N TRP A 240 9.53 -0.44 -3.37
CA TRP A 240 9.38 0.54 -2.30
C TRP A 240 10.73 1.12 -1.84
N GLN A 241 11.79 0.31 -1.70
CA GLN A 241 13.14 0.83 -1.42
C GLN A 241 13.60 1.81 -2.51
N ASN A 242 13.38 1.46 -3.77
CA ASN A 242 13.78 2.30 -4.90
C ASN A 242 12.89 3.55 -5.04
N ALA A 243 11.60 3.49 -4.72
CA ALA A 243 10.71 4.64 -4.71
C ALA A 243 11.17 5.69 -3.68
N LEU A 244 11.50 5.27 -2.48
CA LEU A 244 12.01 6.16 -1.43
C LEU A 244 13.41 6.71 -1.77
N LYS A 245 14.28 5.89 -2.37
CA LYS A 245 15.61 6.31 -2.78
C LYS A 245 15.61 7.23 -3.99
N TYR A 246 14.68 7.06 -4.92
CA TYR A 246 14.59 7.80 -6.18
C TYR A 246 13.17 8.39 -6.39
N PRO A 247 12.69 9.26 -5.49
CA PRO A 247 11.30 9.70 -5.47
C PRO A 247 10.87 10.39 -6.77
N LYS A 248 11.73 11.20 -7.40
CA LYS A 248 11.44 11.83 -8.69
C LYS A 248 11.16 10.81 -9.80
N LYS A 249 11.92 9.70 -9.81
CA LYS A 249 11.71 8.62 -10.77
C LYS A 249 10.38 7.90 -10.50
N ALA A 250 10.08 7.61 -9.24
CA ALA A 250 8.84 6.95 -8.86
C ALA A 250 7.62 7.78 -9.26
N ILE A 251 7.62 9.08 -8.98
CA ILE A 251 6.52 9.98 -9.35
C ILE A 251 6.45 10.18 -10.88
N GLY A 252 7.58 10.18 -11.58
CA GLY A 252 7.59 10.19 -13.06
C GLY A 252 6.92 8.95 -13.65
N LEU A 253 7.15 7.77 -13.07
CA LEU A 253 6.49 6.52 -13.47
C LEU A 253 4.99 6.54 -13.11
N LEU A 254 4.63 7.05 -11.95
CA LEU A 254 3.24 7.23 -11.53
C LEU A 254 2.49 8.16 -12.49
N LYS A 255 3.10 9.26 -12.94
CA LYS A 255 2.54 10.14 -13.99
C LYS A 255 2.35 9.44 -15.34
N GLY A 256 3.24 8.50 -15.66
CA GLY A 256 3.11 7.67 -16.85
C GLY A 256 1.96 6.66 -16.73
N TYR A 257 1.68 6.19 -15.53
CA TYR A 257 0.60 5.28 -15.19
C TYR A 257 -0.77 5.99 -15.20
N ASP A 258 -0.87 7.15 -14.55
CA ASP A 258 -2.05 8.01 -14.57
C ASP A 258 -1.67 9.45 -14.97
N LYS A 259 -2.19 9.90 -16.12
CA LYS A 259 -1.91 11.24 -16.67
C LYS A 259 -2.52 12.39 -15.87
N ASN A 260 -3.45 12.11 -14.97
CA ASN A 260 -4.09 13.14 -14.12
C ASN A 260 -3.26 13.48 -12.86
N ILE A 261 -2.21 12.72 -12.57
CA ILE A 261 -1.33 12.93 -11.42
C ILE A 261 -0.73 14.35 -11.41
N ASP A 262 -0.89 15.07 -10.31
CA ASP A 262 -0.12 16.27 -10.01
C ASP A 262 1.24 15.85 -9.42
N THR A 263 2.27 15.91 -10.24
CA THR A 263 3.61 15.44 -9.85
C THR A 263 4.23 16.23 -8.71
N THR A 264 3.89 17.50 -8.54
CA THR A 264 4.39 18.33 -7.43
C THR A 264 3.77 17.86 -6.12
N ARG A 265 2.44 17.76 -6.08
CA ARG A 265 1.70 17.27 -4.92
C ARG A 265 2.13 15.88 -4.52
N GLU A 266 2.18 14.94 -5.47
CA GLU A 266 2.51 13.54 -5.18
C GLU A 266 3.99 13.37 -4.79
N TYR A 267 4.89 14.20 -5.32
CA TYR A 267 6.28 14.22 -4.86
C TYR A 267 6.38 14.66 -3.39
N ASP A 268 5.73 15.76 -3.02
CA ASP A 268 5.71 16.25 -1.65
C ASP A 268 5.02 15.25 -0.71
N SER A 269 3.96 14.58 -1.19
CA SER A 269 3.29 13.50 -0.46
C SER A 269 4.22 12.31 -0.21
N LEU A 270 4.98 11.88 -1.20
CA LEU A 270 5.93 10.78 -1.04
C LEU A 270 7.05 11.14 -0.04
N ILE A 271 7.59 12.35 -0.13
CA ILE A 271 8.63 12.83 0.81
C ILE A 271 8.08 12.94 2.24
N LYS A 272 6.89 13.55 2.40
CA LYS A 272 6.26 13.70 3.72
C LYS A 272 5.81 12.36 4.31
N GLY A 273 5.52 11.41 3.45
CA GLY A 273 5.11 10.04 3.79
C GLY A 273 6.27 9.08 4.07
N GLU A 274 7.53 9.46 3.88
CA GLU A 274 8.69 8.58 4.03
C GLU A 274 8.67 7.83 5.37
N GLU A 275 8.37 8.51 6.47
CA GLU A 275 8.30 7.91 7.82
C GLU A 275 7.26 6.78 7.95
N TYR A 276 6.27 6.69 7.06
CA TYR A 276 5.24 5.65 7.03
C TYR A 276 5.59 4.55 6.05
N PHE A 277 6.12 4.91 4.87
CA PHE A 277 6.49 3.97 3.80
C PHE A 277 7.81 3.25 4.06
N ALA A 278 8.68 3.81 4.89
CA ALA A 278 9.97 3.21 5.21
C ALA A 278 9.87 1.84 5.90
N GLY A 279 8.69 1.48 6.40
CA GLY A 279 8.47 0.21 7.10
C GLY A 279 9.04 0.20 8.51
N GLU A 280 8.72 -0.84 9.27
CA GLU A 280 9.29 -1.03 10.61
C GLU A 280 10.80 -1.29 10.51
N ASN A 281 11.60 -0.59 11.31
CA ASN A 281 13.06 -0.63 11.28
C ASN A 281 13.70 -0.17 9.95
N ASN A 282 13.03 0.69 9.17
CA ASN A 282 13.43 1.12 7.84
C ASN A 282 13.51 -0.04 6.81
N LEU A 283 12.61 -1.00 6.96
CA LEU A 283 12.44 -2.14 6.07
C LEU A 283 11.06 -2.07 5.41
N PRO A 284 10.92 -1.43 4.23
CA PRO A 284 9.63 -1.30 3.55
C PRO A 284 8.86 -2.62 3.48
N LEU A 285 7.54 -2.55 3.67
CA LEU A 285 6.59 -3.66 3.78
C LEU A 285 6.76 -4.55 5.01
N TYR A 286 7.85 -4.44 5.77
CA TYR A 286 8.03 -5.25 6.98
C TYR A 286 7.11 -4.76 8.11
N LEU A 287 6.48 -5.74 8.75
CA LEU A 287 5.71 -5.58 9.97
C LEU A 287 6.03 -6.76 10.89
N SER A 288 6.43 -6.48 12.13
CA SER A 288 6.67 -7.53 13.11
C SER A 288 5.35 -8.16 13.60
N ARG A 289 5.41 -9.42 14.06
CA ARG A 289 4.29 -10.09 14.71
C ARG A 289 3.78 -9.30 15.92
N ASN A 290 4.68 -8.67 16.67
CA ASN A 290 4.32 -7.87 17.82
C ASN A 290 3.49 -6.63 17.41
N ARG A 291 3.86 -5.95 16.33
CA ARG A 291 3.11 -4.80 15.81
C ARG A 291 1.74 -5.23 15.29
N TRP A 292 1.67 -6.35 14.56
CA TRP A 292 0.41 -6.94 14.13
C TRP A 292 -0.51 -7.25 15.32
N ASN A 293 0.02 -7.90 16.36
CA ASN A 293 -0.76 -8.23 17.55
C ASN A 293 -1.26 -6.98 18.27
N ALA A 294 -0.44 -5.94 18.40
CA ALA A 294 -0.85 -4.67 18.97
C ALA A 294 -1.99 -4.00 18.18
N PHE A 295 -1.94 -4.08 16.84
CA PHE A 295 -3.04 -3.63 15.98
C PHE A 295 -4.34 -4.43 16.23
N VAL A 296 -4.25 -5.76 16.30
CA VAL A 296 -5.41 -6.62 16.60
C VAL A 296 -6.01 -6.27 17.97
N ASP A 297 -5.17 -6.03 18.99
CA ASP A 297 -5.63 -5.61 20.32
C ASP A 297 -6.34 -4.25 20.28
N GLU A 298 -5.89 -3.30 19.44
CA GLU A 298 -6.62 -2.02 19.25
C GLU A 298 -7.99 -2.23 18.59
N LEU A 299 -8.11 -3.11 17.60
CA LEU A 299 -9.40 -3.42 16.98
C LEU A 299 -10.40 -3.99 18.00
N ILE A 300 -9.91 -4.82 18.95
CA ILE A 300 -10.72 -5.34 20.06
C ILE A 300 -11.10 -4.19 21.01
N ASN A 301 -10.18 -3.33 21.36
CA ASN A 301 -10.41 -2.21 22.29
C ASN A 301 -11.49 -1.25 21.76
N VAL A 302 -11.53 -1.01 20.46
CA VAL A 302 -12.56 -0.19 19.81
C VAL A 302 -13.81 -0.99 19.43
N LYS A 303 -13.89 -2.27 19.81
CA LYS A 303 -15.02 -3.17 19.58
C LYS A 303 -15.33 -3.41 18.08
N LEU A 304 -14.35 -3.29 17.22
CA LEU A 304 -14.50 -3.58 15.79
C LEU A 304 -14.47 -5.09 15.52
N ILE A 305 -13.70 -5.82 16.33
CA ILE A 305 -13.66 -7.29 16.31
C ILE A 305 -13.84 -7.84 17.74
N ASP A 306 -14.26 -9.08 17.86
CA ASP A 306 -14.40 -9.76 19.15
C ASP A 306 -13.05 -10.29 19.65
N PRO A 307 -12.83 -10.42 20.98
CA PRO A 307 -11.63 -11.04 21.53
C PRO A 307 -11.37 -12.47 20.99
N ALA A 308 -12.44 -13.21 20.64
CA ALA A 308 -12.32 -14.53 20.03
C ALA A 308 -11.68 -14.51 18.64
N ASP A 309 -11.81 -13.41 17.90
CA ASP A 309 -11.27 -13.24 16.55
C ASP A 309 -9.72 -13.13 16.56
N LYS A 310 -9.11 -12.86 17.72
CA LYS A 310 -7.64 -12.89 17.90
C LYS A 310 -6.99 -14.22 17.47
N LYS A 311 -7.78 -15.31 17.45
CA LYS A 311 -7.33 -16.64 17.02
C LYS A 311 -7.24 -16.80 15.51
N ILE A 312 -7.76 -15.86 14.74
CA ILE A 312 -7.70 -15.88 13.27
C ILE A 312 -6.24 -15.66 12.84
N ASP A 313 -5.56 -16.73 12.42
CA ASP A 313 -4.18 -16.66 11.92
C ASP A 313 -4.19 -16.24 10.46
N CYS A 314 -4.11 -14.94 10.23
CA CYS A 314 -4.13 -14.33 8.90
C CYS A 314 -2.92 -13.41 8.64
N PHE A 315 -1.81 -13.65 9.31
CA PHE A 315 -0.60 -12.83 9.13
C PHE A 315 0.64 -13.71 8.96
N ASP A 316 1.37 -13.50 7.86
CA ASP A 316 2.62 -14.18 7.56
C ASP A 316 3.64 -13.19 6.97
N ASN A 317 4.58 -12.74 7.80
CA ASN A 317 5.65 -11.83 7.37
C ASN A 317 6.91 -12.56 6.88
N SER A 318 6.88 -13.90 6.78
CA SER A 318 8.06 -14.70 6.44
C SER A 318 8.64 -14.34 5.07
N PHE A 319 7.81 -14.04 4.09
CA PHE A 319 8.25 -13.65 2.74
C PHE A 319 9.03 -12.33 2.74
N VAL A 320 8.57 -11.32 3.49
CA VAL A 320 9.28 -10.05 3.65
C VAL A 320 10.54 -10.25 4.50
N ALA A 321 10.45 -11.05 5.58
CA ALA A 321 11.60 -11.39 6.40
C ALA A 321 12.70 -12.11 5.59
N ASN A 322 12.33 -13.02 4.69
CA ASN A 322 13.25 -13.70 3.78
C ASN A 322 13.98 -12.72 2.85
N TYR A 323 13.28 -11.74 2.28
CA TYR A 323 13.90 -10.71 1.45
C TYR A 323 15.00 -9.96 2.21
N TYR A 324 14.74 -9.57 3.46
CA TYR A 324 15.69 -8.85 4.30
C TYR A 324 16.66 -9.77 5.06
N LYS A 325 16.59 -11.10 4.86
CA LYS A 325 17.40 -12.10 5.57
C LYS A 325 17.29 -11.99 7.09
N LEU A 326 16.11 -11.66 7.58
CA LEU A 326 15.82 -11.62 9.01
C LEU A 326 15.65 -13.05 9.54
N LYS A 327 16.08 -13.30 10.79
CA LYS A 327 15.73 -14.54 11.47
C LYS A 327 14.25 -14.54 11.78
N ASN A 328 13.54 -15.61 11.40
CA ASN A 328 12.14 -15.79 11.80
C ASN A 328 12.09 -15.96 13.33
N ASN A 329 11.55 -14.97 14.02
CA ASN A 329 11.30 -15.00 15.46
C ASN A 329 9.83 -15.36 15.72
#